data_de197ad982dcfe239ed90bf5f529e6f9
#
_entry.id   de197ad982dcfe239ed90bf5f529e6f9
#
_cell.length_a   1.000
_cell.length_b   1.000
_cell.length_c   1.000
_cell.angle_alpha   90.00
_cell.angle_beta   90.00
_cell.angle_gamma   90.00
#
_symmetry.space_group_name_H-M   'P 1'
#
loop_
_entity.id
_entity.type
_entity.pdbx_description
1 polymer ?
#
loop_
_entity_poly.entity_id
_entity_poly.type
_entity_poly.pdbx_seq_one_letter_code
_entity_poly.pdbx_strand_id
1 'polypeptide(L)'
;MSGKALSFAIVALLALGVPTFAQEEPQIKWTAGPTTAELGDNLARIDIPEGYVFAGGDETRKFMEMTGNPPSGDEIGVIMPEDEGKSWFLLFEYDEVGFVKDDEKDKIDADAILESVREGTEASNEERKKLGGGEIHVTGWFQKPHYDAKSHNLVWAIEARGEADTEADTDRSVNYDVRLLGRKGYISATLVTDPSSLQADLPHVQTLLSGFSFQEGKRYADWVSGDKVAEYGLTALIAGGAGAAAVKLGLFAYLGKLLAKGGKLIVAGLVALGAGIKKMLGGRKKDEGSGDTGTAIAP
;
A
#
# COMPACT_ATOMS: atom_id res chain seq x y z
N MET A 1 33.44 -12.72 7.23
CA MET A 1 34.03 -12.06 8.41
C MET A 1 34.08 -10.56 8.14
N SER A 2 33.63 -9.79 9.03
CA SER A 2 33.60 -8.34 9.16
C SER A 2 32.27 -7.68 8.75
N GLY A 3 31.37 -7.65 9.73
CA GLY A 3 30.18 -6.81 9.70
C GLY A 3 30.57 -5.34 9.80
N LYS A 4 29.99 -4.52 8.93
CA LYS A 4 30.00 -3.07 9.08
C LYS A 4 28.71 -2.64 9.77
N ALA A 5 28.82 -2.44 11.09
CA ALA A 5 27.81 -1.74 11.86
C ALA A 5 27.73 -0.28 11.37
N LEU A 6 26.54 0.16 11.00
CA LEU A 6 26.27 1.56 10.74
C LEU A 6 26.21 2.28 12.10
N SER A 7 27.30 2.97 12.45
CA SER A 7 27.36 3.83 13.63
C SER A 7 26.57 5.10 13.36
N PHE A 8 25.43 5.26 14.03
CA PHE A 8 24.83 6.57 14.23
C PHE A 8 25.71 7.35 15.19
N ALA A 9 26.39 8.39 14.68
CA ALA A 9 27.13 9.32 15.49
C ALA A 9 26.16 10.16 16.33
N ILE A 10 26.12 9.88 17.64
CA ILE A 10 25.49 10.76 18.62
C ILE A 10 26.43 11.93 18.81
N VAL A 11 26.07 13.08 18.27
CA VAL A 11 26.71 14.34 18.62
C VAL A 11 26.17 14.75 19.98
N ALA A 12 26.98 14.56 21.01
CA ALA A 12 26.73 15.11 22.34
C ALA A 12 26.92 16.64 22.28
N LEU A 13 25.82 17.39 22.22
CA LEU A 13 25.83 18.83 22.40
C LEU A 13 25.60 19.14 23.87
N LEU A 14 26.59 19.81 24.49
CA LEU A 14 26.58 20.25 25.86
C LEU A 14 25.41 21.16 26.20
N ALA A 15 24.83 20.90 27.34
CA ALA A 15 23.71 21.54 27.99
C ALA A 15 23.76 23.08 27.99
N LEU A 16 22.81 23.68 27.27
CA LEU A 16 22.12 24.89 27.71
C LEU A 16 20.65 24.54 27.68
N GLY A 17 19.96 24.64 28.83
CA GLY A 17 18.59 24.19 29.04
C GLY A 17 17.57 24.86 28.11
N VAL A 18 17.44 24.34 26.92
CA VAL A 18 16.32 24.56 26.04
C VAL A 18 15.28 23.52 26.42
N PRO A 19 14.02 23.87 26.69
CA PRO A 19 12.99 22.87 26.94
C PRO A 19 12.95 21.99 25.70
N THR A 20 13.36 20.73 25.85
CA THR A 20 13.18 19.70 24.86
C THR A 20 11.67 19.46 24.83
N PHE A 21 10.97 20.09 23.89
CA PHE A 21 9.67 19.60 23.48
C PHE A 21 9.93 18.20 22.93
N ALA A 22 9.64 17.18 23.73
CA ALA A 22 9.53 15.84 23.22
C ALA A 22 8.45 15.93 22.13
N GLN A 23 8.85 15.91 20.87
CA GLN A 23 7.93 15.65 19.78
C GLN A 23 7.39 14.25 20.06
N GLU A 24 6.13 14.17 20.50
CA GLU A 24 5.42 12.90 20.54
C GLU A 24 5.47 12.35 19.11
N GLU A 25 6.09 11.20 18.94
CA GLU A 25 6.07 10.51 17.64
C GLU A 25 4.58 10.36 17.25
N PRO A 26 4.20 10.71 16.01
CA PRO A 26 2.81 10.66 15.58
C PRO A 26 2.29 9.24 15.77
N GLN A 27 1.35 9.07 16.71
CA GLN A 27 0.73 7.77 16.96
C GLN A 27 -0.44 7.61 16.01
N ILE A 28 -0.48 6.46 15.32
CA ILE A 28 -1.60 6.08 14.46
C ILE A 28 -2.72 5.54 15.34
N LYS A 29 -3.93 6.03 15.10
CA LYS A 29 -5.13 5.54 15.78
C LYS A 29 -5.67 4.32 15.05
N TRP A 30 -5.33 3.16 15.56
CA TRP A 30 -5.84 1.89 15.06
C TRP A 30 -7.17 1.51 15.70
N THR A 31 -8.07 0.97 14.90
CA THR A 31 -9.33 0.34 15.37
C THR A 31 -9.19 -1.17 15.16
N ALA A 32 -9.24 -1.92 16.27
CA ALA A 32 -9.14 -3.38 16.22
C ALA A 32 -10.48 -4.02 15.80
N GLY A 33 -10.40 -5.13 15.05
CA GLY A 33 -11.54 -6.00 14.79
C GLY A 33 -11.94 -6.83 16.04
N PRO A 34 -13.16 -7.43 16.07
CA PRO A 34 -14.15 -7.40 14.99
C PRO A 34 -14.96 -6.08 14.97
N THR A 35 -15.04 -5.46 13.81
CA THR A 35 -15.81 -4.23 13.58
C THR A 35 -16.13 -4.04 12.10
N THR A 36 -16.99 -3.09 11.76
CA THR A 36 -17.18 -2.62 10.40
C THR A 36 -16.62 -1.20 10.28
N ALA A 37 -15.69 -1.00 9.37
CA ALA A 37 -15.07 0.30 9.10
C ALA A 37 -15.69 0.97 7.87
N GLU A 38 -15.74 2.31 7.88
CA GLU A 38 -16.07 3.10 6.69
C GLU A 38 -14.82 3.41 5.89
N LEU A 39 -14.91 3.25 4.58
CA LEU A 39 -13.90 3.62 3.59
C LEU A 39 -14.38 4.86 2.82
N GLY A 40 -13.65 5.98 3.00
CA GLY A 40 -14.03 7.26 2.42
C GLY A 40 -15.34 7.83 3.03
N ASP A 41 -15.74 9.02 2.58
CA ASP A 41 -16.93 9.68 3.06
C ASP A 41 -18.20 9.03 2.49
N ASN A 42 -18.79 8.10 3.25
CA ASN A 42 -20.00 7.36 2.85
C ASN A 42 -19.86 6.71 1.45
N LEU A 43 -18.66 6.21 1.11
CA LEU A 43 -18.38 5.58 -0.17
C LEU A 43 -18.56 4.07 -0.10
N ALA A 44 -17.91 3.44 0.86
CA ALA A 44 -17.92 1.99 1.05
C ALA A 44 -17.72 1.63 2.53
N ARG A 45 -17.91 0.36 2.84
CA ARG A 45 -17.64 -0.22 4.15
C ARG A 45 -16.92 -1.56 3.98
N ILE A 46 -16.19 -1.95 5.02
CA ILE A 46 -15.49 -3.23 5.07
C ILE A 46 -15.56 -3.81 6.48
N ASP A 47 -15.83 -5.11 6.56
CA ASP A 47 -15.78 -5.84 7.83
C ASP A 47 -14.32 -6.17 8.18
N ILE A 48 -13.91 -5.79 9.39
CA ILE A 48 -12.58 -6.06 9.94
C ILE A 48 -12.72 -7.21 10.93
N PRO A 49 -12.25 -8.42 10.61
CA PRO A 49 -12.30 -9.55 11.53
C PRO A 49 -11.38 -9.37 12.75
N GLU A 50 -11.55 -10.23 13.76
CA GLU A 50 -10.59 -10.36 14.86
C GLU A 50 -9.18 -10.69 14.32
N GLY A 51 -8.14 -10.10 14.94
CA GLY A 51 -6.75 -10.26 14.55
C GLY A 51 -6.28 -9.29 13.45
N TYR A 52 -7.12 -8.31 13.10
CA TYR A 52 -6.76 -7.22 12.19
C TYR A 52 -7.05 -5.86 12.81
N VAL A 53 -6.27 -4.86 12.39
CA VAL A 53 -6.48 -3.46 12.72
C VAL A 53 -6.70 -2.64 11.46
N PHE A 54 -7.51 -1.59 11.61
CA PHE A 54 -7.83 -0.63 10.57
C PHE A 54 -7.45 0.78 11.00
N ALA A 55 -6.95 1.58 10.06
CA ALA A 55 -6.82 3.02 10.19
C ALA A 55 -7.50 3.72 9.01
N GLY A 56 -8.27 4.77 9.26
CA GLY A 56 -8.95 5.58 8.24
C GLY A 56 -7.99 6.51 7.50
N GLY A 57 -8.48 7.24 6.49
CA GLY A 57 -7.65 7.98 5.53
C GLY A 57 -6.60 8.91 6.14
N ASP A 58 -6.97 9.74 7.15
CA ASP A 58 -6.01 10.64 7.81
C ASP A 58 -4.89 9.88 8.55
N GLU A 59 -5.25 8.79 9.20
CA GLU A 59 -4.28 7.96 9.92
C GLU A 59 -3.46 7.11 8.93
N THR A 60 -4.07 6.71 7.80
CA THR A 60 -3.36 6.02 6.70
C THR A 60 -2.27 6.90 6.12
N ARG A 61 -2.53 8.19 5.90
CA ARG A 61 -1.50 9.14 5.44
C ARG A 61 -0.31 9.23 6.39
N LYS A 62 -0.56 9.29 7.69
CA LYS A 62 0.50 9.23 8.71
C LYS A 62 1.28 7.90 8.65
N PHE A 63 0.56 6.78 8.48
CA PHE A 63 1.18 5.48 8.31
C PHE A 63 2.12 5.46 7.10
N MET A 64 1.68 6.00 5.95
CA MET A 64 2.50 6.08 4.74
C MET A 64 3.75 6.92 4.97
N GLU A 65 3.64 8.10 5.58
CA GLU A 65 4.78 8.95 5.92
C GLU A 65 5.77 8.24 6.87
N MET A 66 5.26 7.58 7.92
CA MET A 66 6.10 6.86 8.89
C MET A 66 6.83 5.67 8.27
N THR A 67 6.28 5.07 7.23
CA THR A 67 6.88 3.98 6.47
C THR A 67 7.74 4.45 5.28
N GLY A 68 7.95 5.78 5.15
CA GLY A 68 8.78 6.38 4.10
C GLY A 68 8.11 6.46 2.74
N ASN A 69 6.79 6.32 2.69
CA ASN A 69 6.01 6.46 1.46
C ASN A 69 5.31 7.83 1.45
N PRO A 70 5.54 8.68 0.44
CA PRO A 70 4.84 9.95 0.34
C PRO A 70 3.34 9.69 0.13
N PRO A 71 2.45 10.29 0.96
CA PRO A 71 1.01 10.11 0.79
C PRO A 71 0.54 10.75 -0.52
N SER A 72 -0.46 10.12 -1.12
CA SER A 72 -1.05 10.58 -2.38
C SER A 72 -2.19 11.58 -2.18
N GLY A 73 -2.80 11.58 -0.99
CA GLY A 73 -4.00 12.33 -0.69
C GLY A 73 -5.31 11.59 -0.98
N ASP A 74 -5.25 10.45 -1.67
CA ASP A 74 -6.42 9.65 -2.05
C ASP A 74 -6.63 8.44 -1.12
N GLU A 75 -5.78 8.29 -0.09
CA GLU A 75 -5.86 7.22 0.90
C GLU A 75 -7.18 7.33 1.68
N ILE A 76 -7.91 6.23 1.75
CA ILE A 76 -9.19 6.11 2.49
C ILE A 76 -9.14 5.07 3.60
N GLY A 77 -8.09 4.27 3.67
CA GLY A 77 -7.88 3.31 4.75
C GLY A 77 -6.71 2.36 4.55
N VAL A 78 -6.24 1.78 5.64
CA VAL A 78 -5.26 0.69 5.63
C VAL A 78 -5.68 -0.37 6.65
N ILE A 79 -5.51 -1.64 6.29
CA ILE A 79 -5.71 -2.80 7.17
C ILE A 79 -4.39 -3.55 7.27
N MET A 80 -4.07 -4.01 8.47
CA MET A 80 -2.93 -4.88 8.70
C MET A 80 -3.25 -5.93 9.78
N PRO A 81 -2.55 -7.07 9.81
CA PRO A 81 -2.68 -8.03 10.90
C PRO A 81 -2.15 -7.47 12.21
N GLU A 82 -2.75 -7.85 13.34
CA GLU A 82 -2.22 -7.58 14.68
C GLU A 82 -1.00 -8.44 15.02
N ASP A 83 -0.82 -9.55 14.29
CA ASP A 83 0.30 -10.47 14.45
C ASP A 83 1.59 -9.82 13.96
N GLU A 84 2.49 -9.49 14.88
CA GLU A 84 3.80 -8.88 14.60
C GLU A 84 4.72 -9.77 13.72
N GLY A 85 4.40 -11.05 13.60
CA GLY A 85 5.10 -11.98 12.70
C GLY A 85 4.72 -11.81 11.23
N LYS A 86 3.68 -11.03 10.93
CA LYS A 86 3.21 -10.75 9.58
C LYS A 86 3.52 -9.30 9.20
N SER A 87 4.15 -9.11 8.07
CA SER A 87 4.67 -7.80 7.63
C SER A 87 3.94 -7.24 6.41
N TRP A 88 2.69 -7.64 6.16
CA TRP A 88 1.89 -7.13 5.06
C TRP A 88 0.85 -6.10 5.50
N PHE A 89 0.43 -5.26 4.57
CA PHE A 89 -0.74 -4.40 4.74
C PHE A 89 -1.57 -4.31 3.46
N LEU A 90 -2.85 -3.99 3.61
CA LEU A 90 -3.79 -3.76 2.53
C LEU A 90 -4.20 -2.28 2.54
N LEU A 91 -3.71 -1.52 1.55
CA LEU A 91 -3.98 -0.10 1.39
C LEU A 91 -5.21 0.12 0.51
N PHE A 92 -6.08 1.05 0.92
CA PHE A 92 -7.24 1.46 0.14
C PHE A 92 -7.11 2.93 -0.27
N GLU A 93 -7.31 3.20 -1.55
CA GLU A 93 -7.30 4.53 -2.13
C GLU A 93 -8.50 4.69 -3.07
N TYR A 94 -9.06 5.90 -3.15
CA TYR A 94 -10.20 6.18 -4.03
C TYR A 94 -9.85 7.17 -5.13
N ASP A 95 -10.17 6.80 -6.36
CA ASP A 95 -10.01 7.63 -7.56
C ASP A 95 -11.39 7.98 -8.15
N GLU A 96 -11.85 9.22 -8.00
CA GLU A 96 -13.12 9.70 -8.54
C GLU A 96 -12.98 10.13 -10.02
N VAL A 97 -12.66 9.16 -10.88
CA VAL A 97 -12.41 9.40 -12.31
C VAL A 97 -13.66 9.43 -13.17
N GLY A 98 -14.78 9.01 -12.62
CA GLY A 98 -16.03 8.73 -13.34
C GLY A 98 -16.24 7.22 -13.52
N PHE A 99 -17.32 6.85 -14.15
CA PHE A 99 -17.68 5.45 -14.42
C PHE A 99 -16.72 4.83 -15.42
N VAL A 100 -15.99 3.81 -14.99
CA VAL A 100 -15.05 3.06 -15.83
C VAL A 100 -15.80 1.96 -16.56
N LYS A 101 -15.90 2.05 -17.91
CA LYS A 101 -16.53 1.03 -18.72
C LYS A 101 -15.69 -0.24 -18.78
N ASP A 102 -16.35 -1.39 -18.81
CA ASP A 102 -15.71 -2.70 -18.92
C ASP A 102 -15.74 -3.30 -20.33
N ASP A 103 -15.93 -2.44 -21.35
CA ASP A 103 -16.01 -2.82 -22.77
C ASP A 103 -14.72 -3.50 -23.27
N GLU A 104 -13.60 -3.31 -22.56
CA GLU A 104 -12.28 -3.84 -22.92
C GLU A 104 -11.95 -5.17 -22.23
N LYS A 105 -12.83 -5.72 -21.39
CA LYS A 105 -12.55 -6.88 -20.52
C LYS A 105 -11.99 -8.10 -21.26
N ASP A 106 -12.42 -8.32 -22.50
CA ASP A 106 -11.97 -9.45 -23.33
C ASP A 106 -10.77 -9.10 -24.23
N LYS A 107 -10.19 -7.88 -24.07
CA LYS A 107 -9.14 -7.32 -24.94
C LYS A 107 -7.93 -6.83 -24.15
N ILE A 108 -7.79 -7.23 -22.88
CA ILE A 108 -6.67 -6.84 -22.03
C ILE A 108 -5.40 -7.54 -22.55
N ASP A 109 -4.50 -6.80 -23.17
CA ASP A 109 -3.20 -7.28 -23.63
C ASP A 109 -2.18 -7.16 -22.49
N ALA A 110 -2.05 -8.23 -21.71
CA ALA A 110 -1.17 -8.26 -20.55
C ALA A 110 0.31 -8.04 -20.89
N ASP A 111 0.76 -8.51 -22.06
CA ASP A 111 2.17 -8.42 -22.44
C ASP A 111 2.52 -6.98 -22.88
N ALA A 112 1.65 -6.32 -23.67
CA ALA A 112 1.80 -4.91 -24.01
C ALA A 112 1.71 -3.98 -22.77
N ILE A 113 0.83 -4.31 -21.81
CA ILE A 113 0.72 -3.56 -20.56
C ILE A 113 1.99 -3.71 -19.73
N LEU A 114 2.53 -4.93 -19.59
CA LEU A 114 3.76 -5.16 -18.82
C LEU A 114 4.94 -4.37 -19.37
N GLU A 115 5.09 -4.33 -20.69
CA GLU A 115 6.13 -3.52 -21.33
C GLU A 115 5.97 -2.05 -21.03
N SER A 116 4.74 -1.52 -21.12
CA SER A 116 4.44 -0.13 -20.76
C SER A 116 4.74 0.18 -19.29
N VAL A 117 4.44 -0.76 -18.37
CA VAL A 117 4.74 -0.60 -16.93
C VAL A 117 6.26 -0.62 -16.71
N ARG A 118 7.00 -1.51 -17.37
CA ARG A 118 8.47 -1.54 -17.30
C ARG A 118 9.08 -0.22 -17.76
N GLU A 119 8.72 0.23 -18.97
CA GLU A 119 9.22 1.50 -19.51
C GLU A 119 8.92 2.67 -18.58
N GLY A 120 7.71 2.75 -18.02
CA GLY A 120 7.32 3.77 -17.07
C GLY A 120 8.11 3.72 -15.76
N THR A 121 8.39 2.53 -15.25
CA THR A 121 9.17 2.33 -14.03
C THR A 121 10.63 2.74 -14.25
N GLU A 122 11.25 2.30 -15.35
CA GLU A 122 12.62 2.70 -15.69
C GLU A 122 12.75 4.21 -15.90
N ALA A 123 11.79 4.85 -16.57
CA ALA A 123 11.78 6.30 -16.75
C ALA A 123 11.65 7.06 -15.40
N SER A 124 11.05 6.46 -14.37
CA SER A 124 10.90 7.07 -13.05
C SER A 124 12.12 6.88 -12.15
N ASN A 125 13.02 5.95 -12.47
CA ASN A 125 14.22 5.69 -11.67
C ASN A 125 15.16 6.89 -11.59
N GLU A 126 15.27 7.68 -12.64
CA GLU A 126 16.03 8.94 -12.62
C GLU A 126 15.50 9.95 -11.58
N GLU A 127 14.17 10.03 -11.42
CA GLU A 127 13.59 10.91 -10.42
C GLU A 127 13.75 10.34 -9.00
N ARG A 128 13.64 9.01 -8.85
CA ARG A 128 13.89 8.32 -7.58
C ARG A 128 15.31 8.58 -7.08
N LYS A 129 16.30 8.47 -7.95
CA LYS A 129 17.71 8.77 -7.62
C LYS A 129 17.89 10.21 -7.12
N LYS A 130 17.25 11.19 -7.77
CA LYS A 130 17.31 12.60 -7.34
C LYS A 130 16.71 12.81 -5.96
N LEU A 131 15.70 12.01 -5.58
CA LEU A 131 15.06 12.02 -4.26
C LEU A 131 15.78 11.16 -3.23
N GLY A 132 16.91 10.53 -3.60
CA GLY A 132 17.69 9.65 -2.71
C GLY A 132 17.12 8.24 -2.55
N GLY A 133 16.16 7.85 -3.41
CA GLY A 133 15.62 6.49 -3.46
C GLY A 133 16.43 5.56 -4.38
N GLY A 134 16.31 4.24 -4.16
CA GLY A 134 16.89 3.21 -5.02
C GLY A 134 16.12 3.03 -6.33
N GLU A 135 16.74 2.40 -7.32
CA GLU A 135 16.08 1.97 -8.54
C GLU A 135 15.11 0.82 -8.29
N ILE A 136 14.08 0.74 -9.13
CA ILE A 136 13.10 -0.33 -9.12
C ILE A 136 12.99 -0.88 -10.54
N HIS A 137 13.01 -2.20 -10.66
CA HIS A 137 12.93 -2.91 -11.93
C HIS A 137 11.78 -3.91 -11.91
N VAL A 138 10.81 -3.74 -12.79
CA VAL A 138 9.70 -4.68 -12.93
C VAL A 138 10.19 -5.96 -13.57
N THR A 139 10.12 -7.08 -12.84
CA THR A 139 10.56 -8.39 -13.32
C THR A 139 9.50 -9.07 -14.18
N GLY A 140 8.22 -8.95 -13.79
CA GLY A 140 7.13 -9.55 -14.55
C GLY A 140 5.80 -9.54 -13.84
N TRP A 141 4.86 -10.27 -14.43
CA TRP A 141 3.61 -10.61 -13.76
C TRP A 141 3.86 -11.74 -12.76
N PHE A 142 3.51 -11.53 -11.51
CA PHE A 142 3.25 -12.64 -10.59
C PHE A 142 1.88 -13.25 -10.92
N GLN A 143 0.88 -12.39 -11.22
CA GLN A 143 -0.43 -12.77 -11.73
C GLN A 143 -0.84 -11.81 -12.85
N LYS A 144 -1.15 -12.38 -14.03
CA LYS A 144 -1.65 -11.57 -15.17
C LYS A 144 -3.01 -10.93 -14.83
N PRO A 145 -3.33 -9.78 -15.44
CA PRO A 145 -4.60 -9.11 -15.25
C PRO A 145 -5.80 -10.01 -15.54
N HIS A 146 -6.76 -9.97 -14.65
CA HIS A 146 -8.04 -10.68 -14.76
C HIS A 146 -9.18 -9.79 -14.30
N TYR A 147 -10.25 -9.71 -15.11
CA TYR A 147 -11.47 -8.99 -14.77
C TYR A 147 -12.61 -9.96 -14.44
N ASP A 148 -13.20 -9.83 -13.26
CA ASP A 148 -14.41 -10.56 -12.87
C ASP A 148 -15.64 -9.68 -13.09
N ALA A 149 -16.45 -10.01 -14.09
CA ALA A 149 -17.66 -9.28 -14.43
C ALA A 149 -18.81 -9.42 -13.41
N LYS A 150 -18.71 -10.35 -12.43
CA LYS A 150 -19.73 -10.50 -11.38
C LYS A 150 -19.50 -9.53 -10.23
N SER A 151 -18.26 -9.41 -9.80
CA SER A 151 -17.85 -8.50 -8.73
C SER A 151 -17.43 -7.12 -9.25
N HIS A 152 -17.24 -6.96 -10.56
CA HIS A 152 -16.64 -5.79 -11.21
C HIS A 152 -15.27 -5.46 -10.65
N ASN A 153 -14.47 -6.50 -10.40
CA ASN A 153 -13.11 -6.37 -9.89
C ASN A 153 -12.11 -6.67 -11.00
N LEU A 154 -11.10 -5.82 -11.12
CA LEU A 154 -9.94 -6.05 -11.97
C LEU A 154 -8.75 -6.35 -11.07
N VAL A 155 -8.10 -7.49 -11.28
CA VAL A 155 -7.06 -8.02 -10.38
C VAL A 155 -5.80 -8.33 -11.16
N TRP A 156 -4.62 -7.99 -10.59
CA TRP A 156 -3.31 -8.39 -11.11
C TRP A 156 -2.27 -8.36 -10.00
N ALA A 157 -1.09 -8.92 -10.27
CA ALA A 157 0.07 -8.76 -9.40
C ALA A 157 1.34 -8.58 -10.21
N ILE A 158 2.11 -7.57 -9.85
CA ILE A 158 3.39 -7.23 -10.46
C ILE A 158 4.50 -7.52 -9.46
N GLU A 159 5.52 -8.20 -9.92
CA GLU A 159 6.75 -8.41 -9.17
C GLU A 159 7.82 -7.42 -9.63
N ALA A 160 8.52 -6.85 -8.66
CA ALA A 160 9.63 -5.94 -8.90
C ALA A 160 10.79 -6.25 -7.95
N ARG A 161 11.98 -5.78 -8.33
CA ARG A 161 13.20 -5.86 -7.52
C ARG A 161 13.86 -4.49 -7.39
N GLY A 162 14.63 -4.30 -6.36
CA GLY A 162 15.47 -3.11 -6.20
C GLY A 162 16.75 -3.16 -7.03
N GLU A 163 17.64 -2.20 -6.78
CA GLU A 163 18.91 -2.00 -7.49
C GLU A 163 19.95 -3.11 -7.19
N ALA A 164 19.89 -3.73 -6.02
CA ALA A 164 20.84 -4.75 -5.63
C ALA A 164 20.66 -6.01 -6.46
N ASP A 165 21.63 -6.27 -7.35
CA ASP A 165 21.70 -7.46 -8.21
C ASP A 165 22.11 -8.72 -7.38
N THR A 166 21.47 -8.88 -6.21
CA THR A 166 21.67 -10.04 -5.36
C THR A 166 20.53 -11.01 -5.58
N GLU A 167 20.87 -12.29 -5.83
CA GLU A 167 19.89 -13.39 -5.89
C GLU A 167 19.13 -13.60 -4.56
N ALA A 168 19.38 -12.76 -3.55
CA ALA A 168 18.69 -12.82 -2.29
C ALA A 168 17.27 -12.26 -2.44
N ASP A 169 16.27 -13.04 -2.09
CA ASP A 169 14.83 -12.70 -2.07
C ASP A 169 14.48 -11.44 -1.25
N THR A 170 15.45 -10.90 -0.52
CA THR A 170 15.25 -9.76 0.40
C THR A 170 15.07 -8.41 -0.30
N ASP A 171 15.31 -8.33 -1.60
CA ASP A 171 15.18 -7.09 -2.39
C ASP A 171 14.03 -7.18 -3.43
N ARG A 172 13.16 -8.15 -3.28
CA ARG A 172 12.00 -8.36 -4.14
C ARG A 172 10.73 -7.96 -3.42
N SER A 173 9.80 -7.39 -4.16
CA SER A 173 8.46 -7.06 -3.66
C SER A 173 7.40 -7.46 -4.67
N VAL A 174 6.20 -7.70 -4.18
CA VAL A 174 5.03 -7.92 -5.01
C VAL A 174 3.89 -7.03 -4.55
N ASN A 175 3.29 -6.32 -5.50
CA ASN A 175 2.04 -5.62 -5.31
C ASN A 175 0.92 -6.44 -5.94
N TYR A 176 0.00 -6.90 -5.11
CA TYR A 176 -1.24 -7.52 -5.57
C TYR A 176 -2.34 -6.47 -5.53
N ASP A 177 -2.79 -6.10 -6.71
CA ASP A 177 -3.72 -5.00 -6.93
C ASP A 177 -5.11 -5.51 -7.25
N VAL A 178 -6.11 -4.94 -6.58
CA VAL A 178 -7.52 -5.12 -6.88
C VAL A 178 -8.15 -3.76 -7.12
N ARG A 179 -8.75 -3.55 -8.29
CA ARG A 179 -9.58 -2.38 -8.58
C ARG A 179 -11.04 -2.77 -8.41
N LEU A 180 -11.66 -2.22 -7.38
CA LEU A 180 -13.07 -2.40 -7.06
C LEU A 180 -13.83 -1.28 -7.78
N LEU A 181 -14.51 -1.61 -8.88
CA LEU A 181 -15.19 -0.59 -9.69
C LEU A 181 -16.50 -0.16 -9.04
N GLY A 182 -16.71 1.15 -8.95
CA GLY A 182 -17.90 1.80 -8.44
C GLY A 182 -18.59 2.70 -9.48
N ARG A 183 -19.64 3.39 -9.06
CA ARG A 183 -20.43 4.26 -9.93
C ARG A 183 -19.65 5.46 -10.47
N LYS A 184 -18.79 6.08 -9.65
CA LYS A 184 -18.12 7.34 -9.98
C LYS A 184 -16.60 7.24 -10.03
N GLY A 185 -16.06 6.03 -9.96
CA GLY A 185 -14.65 5.76 -9.91
C GLY A 185 -14.38 4.36 -9.41
N TYR A 186 -13.22 4.15 -8.84
CA TYR A 186 -12.83 2.85 -8.28
C TYR A 186 -12.06 3.01 -6.98
N ILE A 187 -12.14 1.99 -6.15
CA ILE A 187 -11.23 1.84 -5.00
C ILE A 187 -10.09 0.93 -5.42
N SER A 188 -8.87 1.39 -5.23
CA SER A 188 -7.66 0.55 -5.27
C SER A 188 -7.50 -0.14 -3.92
N ALA A 189 -7.47 -1.46 -3.91
CA ALA A 189 -7.05 -2.26 -2.76
C ALA A 189 -5.73 -2.92 -3.12
N THR A 190 -4.62 -2.42 -2.55
CA THR A 190 -3.27 -2.88 -2.86
C THR A 190 -2.68 -3.61 -1.68
N LEU A 191 -2.47 -4.92 -1.82
CA LEU A 191 -1.69 -5.71 -0.86
C LEU A 191 -0.22 -5.49 -1.14
N VAL A 192 0.50 -5.07 -0.12
CA VAL A 192 1.95 -4.94 -0.11
C VAL A 192 2.53 -6.04 0.77
N THR A 193 3.31 -6.95 0.19
CA THR A 193 3.89 -8.11 0.87
C THR A 193 5.16 -8.59 0.17
N ASP A 194 5.87 -9.54 0.78
CA ASP A 194 7.01 -10.22 0.16
C ASP A 194 6.53 -11.28 -0.84
N PRO A 195 7.25 -11.53 -1.95
CA PRO A 195 6.87 -12.57 -2.92
C PRO A 195 6.74 -13.96 -2.31
N SER A 196 7.59 -14.30 -1.33
CA SER A 196 7.54 -15.57 -0.61
C SER A 196 6.31 -15.72 0.29
N SER A 197 5.74 -14.62 0.76
CA SER A 197 4.58 -14.57 1.67
C SER A 197 3.25 -14.46 0.93
N LEU A 198 3.25 -13.97 -0.33
CA LEU A 198 2.02 -13.66 -1.05
C LEU A 198 1.01 -14.80 -1.07
N GLN A 199 1.43 -16.05 -1.33
CA GLN A 199 0.52 -17.19 -1.37
C GLN A 199 -0.14 -17.49 -0.02
N ALA A 200 0.54 -17.20 1.07
CA ALA A 200 0.01 -17.33 2.42
C ALA A 200 -0.91 -16.17 2.80
N ASP A 201 -0.65 -14.97 2.27
CA ASP A 201 -1.39 -13.76 2.62
C ASP A 201 -2.66 -13.58 1.77
N LEU A 202 -2.70 -14.07 0.53
CA LEU A 202 -3.86 -13.96 -0.36
C LEU A 202 -5.19 -14.43 0.26
N PRO A 203 -5.29 -15.57 0.98
CA PRO A 203 -6.54 -15.97 1.62
C PRO A 203 -7.05 -14.96 2.65
N HIS A 204 -6.13 -14.28 3.36
CA HIS A 204 -6.48 -13.22 4.32
C HIS A 204 -7.08 -12.02 3.59
N VAL A 205 -6.46 -11.58 2.50
CA VAL A 205 -6.97 -10.48 1.66
C VAL A 205 -8.32 -10.82 1.05
N GLN A 206 -8.49 -12.04 0.53
CA GLN A 206 -9.77 -12.50 -0.02
C GLN A 206 -10.87 -12.48 1.04
N THR A 207 -10.56 -12.89 2.27
CA THR A 207 -11.50 -12.84 3.41
C THR A 207 -11.89 -11.38 3.71
N LEU A 208 -10.93 -10.46 3.80
CA LEU A 208 -11.19 -9.04 4.01
C LEU A 208 -12.05 -8.45 2.88
N LEU A 209 -11.68 -8.68 1.62
CA LEU A 209 -12.42 -8.17 0.47
C LEU A 209 -13.81 -8.80 0.33
N SER A 210 -14.07 -9.98 0.87
CA SER A 210 -15.42 -10.56 0.92
C SER A 210 -16.37 -9.79 1.84
N GLY A 211 -15.84 -9.09 2.85
CA GLY A 211 -16.57 -8.17 3.74
C GLY A 211 -16.72 -6.75 3.19
N PHE A 212 -16.18 -6.48 1.99
CA PHE A 212 -16.27 -5.17 1.35
C PHE A 212 -17.61 -4.96 0.64
N SER A 213 -18.17 -3.75 0.72
CA SER A 213 -19.32 -3.34 -0.10
C SER A 213 -19.35 -1.82 -0.31
N PHE A 214 -19.65 -1.40 -1.52
CA PHE A 214 -20.03 -0.01 -1.77
C PHE A 214 -21.37 0.33 -1.11
N GLN A 215 -21.52 1.55 -0.64
CA GLN A 215 -22.80 2.08 -0.16
C GLN A 215 -23.83 2.13 -1.28
N GLU A 216 -25.10 2.18 -0.90
CA GLU A 216 -26.20 2.33 -1.86
C GLU A 216 -26.03 3.60 -2.69
N GLY A 217 -26.26 3.50 -4.01
CA GLY A 217 -26.03 4.58 -4.97
C GLY A 217 -24.57 4.80 -5.36
N LYS A 218 -23.62 4.00 -4.84
CA LYS A 218 -22.19 4.07 -5.15
C LYS A 218 -21.66 2.85 -5.91
N ARG A 219 -22.47 1.79 -6.04
CA ARG A 219 -22.11 0.54 -6.70
C ARG A 219 -21.94 0.74 -8.20
N TYR A 220 -21.20 -0.12 -8.85
CA TYR A 220 -21.05 -0.13 -10.31
C TYR A 220 -22.40 -0.21 -11.03
N ALA A 221 -23.30 -1.07 -10.55
CA ALA A 221 -24.66 -1.23 -11.09
C ALA A 221 -25.58 -0.03 -10.86
N ASP A 222 -25.24 0.90 -9.99
CA ASP A 222 -26.04 2.10 -9.70
C ASP A 222 -25.77 3.25 -10.70
N TRP A 223 -24.91 3.02 -11.72
CA TRP A 223 -24.66 4.01 -12.78
C TRP A 223 -25.96 4.41 -13.51
N VAL A 224 -26.10 5.70 -13.78
CA VAL A 224 -27.22 6.25 -14.53
C VAL A 224 -26.75 7.12 -15.67
N SER A 225 -27.56 7.22 -16.72
CA SER A 225 -27.28 8.12 -17.84
C SER A 225 -27.14 9.57 -17.36
N GLY A 226 -26.01 10.21 -17.73
CA GLY A 226 -25.64 11.55 -17.27
C GLY A 226 -24.56 11.57 -16.20
N ASP A 227 -24.21 10.45 -15.59
CA ASP A 227 -23.03 10.36 -14.76
C ASP A 227 -21.75 10.56 -15.59
N LYS A 228 -20.72 11.16 -14.98
CA LYS A 228 -19.41 11.30 -15.62
C LYS A 228 -18.87 9.91 -15.94
N VAL A 229 -18.46 9.71 -17.19
CA VAL A 229 -17.75 8.52 -17.64
C VAL A 229 -16.25 8.80 -17.61
N ALA A 230 -15.46 7.83 -17.16
CA ALA A 230 -14.00 7.93 -17.19
C ALA A 230 -13.49 8.06 -18.64
N GLU A 231 -12.41 8.80 -18.82
CA GLU A 231 -11.80 9.03 -20.15
C GLU A 231 -11.03 7.79 -20.65
N TYR A 232 -10.91 6.77 -19.82
CA TYR A 232 -10.15 5.55 -20.08
C TYR A 232 -10.87 4.31 -19.54
N GLY A 233 -10.51 3.11 -20.06
CA GLY A 233 -11.08 1.83 -19.67
C GLY A 233 -10.15 1.00 -18.79
N LEU A 234 -10.42 -0.32 -18.71
CA LEU A 234 -9.73 -1.27 -17.82
C LEU A 234 -8.22 -1.36 -18.06
N THR A 235 -7.79 -1.34 -19.31
CA THR A 235 -6.37 -1.40 -19.69
C THR A 235 -5.56 -0.27 -19.03
N ALA A 236 -6.14 0.91 -18.98
CA ALA A 236 -5.51 2.08 -18.39
C ALA A 236 -5.38 1.99 -16.87
N LEU A 237 -6.32 1.34 -16.18
CA LEU A 237 -6.25 1.15 -14.73
C LEU A 237 -5.02 0.32 -14.32
N ILE A 238 -4.62 -0.64 -15.15
CA ILE A 238 -3.45 -1.48 -14.89
C ILE A 238 -2.16 -0.71 -15.15
N ALA A 239 -2.13 0.07 -16.23
CA ALA A 239 -0.96 0.87 -16.63
C ALA A 239 -0.76 2.16 -15.80
N GLY A 240 -1.57 2.39 -14.75
CA GLY A 240 -1.46 3.56 -13.88
C GLY A 240 -2.45 4.69 -14.19
N GLY A 241 -3.66 4.36 -14.66
CA GLY A 241 -4.78 5.31 -14.82
C GLY A 241 -4.56 6.29 -15.98
N ALA A 242 -4.54 7.58 -15.70
CA ALA A 242 -4.38 8.63 -16.72
C ALA A 242 -3.10 8.50 -17.59
N GLY A 243 -2.13 7.67 -17.16
CA GLY A 243 -0.96 7.30 -17.97
C GLY A 243 -1.31 6.54 -19.25
N ALA A 244 -2.38 5.74 -19.27
CA ALA A 244 -2.73 4.97 -20.47
C ALA A 244 -3.46 5.79 -21.56
N ALA A 245 -4.07 6.92 -21.22
CA ALA A 245 -4.52 7.88 -22.23
C ALA A 245 -3.31 8.45 -23.01
N ALA A 246 -2.15 8.50 -22.36
CA ALA A 246 -0.88 8.94 -22.96
C ALA A 246 -0.26 7.91 -23.89
N VAL A 247 -0.61 6.60 -23.83
CA VAL A 247 -0.18 5.59 -24.81
C VAL A 247 -0.66 5.95 -26.23
N LYS A 248 -1.83 6.59 -26.33
CA LYS A 248 -2.32 7.12 -27.63
C LYS A 248 -1.72 8.46 -28.05
N LEU A 249 -1.05 9.19 -27.13
CA LEU A 249 -0.65 10.58 -27.35
C LEU A 249 0.86 10.88 -27.12
N GLY A 250 1.71 9.86 -27.07
CA GLY A 250 3.15 10.06 -26.80
C GLY A 250 3.48 10.01 -25.31
N LEU A 251 3.49 8.85 -24.77
CA LEU A 251 3.45 8.36 -23.39
C LEU A 251 4.43 9.01 -22.42
N PHE A 252 5.63 9.34 -22.85
CA PHE A 252 6.74 9.68 -21.96
C PHE A 252 6.66 11.07 -21.30
N ALA A 253 6.00 12.02 -21.93
CA ALA A 253 5.86 13.38 -21.39
C ALA A 253 4.80 13.46 -20.27
N TYR A 254 3.86 12.52 -20.23
CA TYR A 254 2.76 12.52 -19.27
C TYR A 254 3.09 11.70 -18.01
N LEU A 255 3.79 10.58 -18.16
CA LEU A 255 4.29 9.77 -17.03
C LEU A 255 5.21 10.57 -16.11
N GLY A 256 6.10 11.39 -16.67
CA GLY A 256 6.94 12.29 -15.88
C GLY A 256 6.15 13.31 -15.05
N LYS A 257 4.98 13.76 -15.51
CA LYS A 257 4.11 14.68 -14.76
C LYS A 257 3.24 13.96 -13.72
N LEU A 258 2.85 12.70 -13.99
CA LEU A 258 2.03 11.90 -13.08
C LEU A 258 2.88 11.38 -11.92
N LEU A 259 4.11 10.94 -12.21
CA LEU A 259 5.08 10.50 -11.20
C LEU A 259 5.59 11.67 -10.34
N ALA A 260 5.73 12.87 -10.92
CA ALA A 260 6.03 14.09 -10.16
C ALA A 260 4.86 14.54 -9.26
N LYS A 261 3.64 14.03 -9.48
CA LYS A 261 2.46 14.25 -8.63
C LYS A 261 2.12 13.06 -7.72
N GLY A 262 3.07 12.14 -7.47
CA GLY A 262 2.85 10.98 -6.63
C GLY A 262 2.28 9.78 -7.39
N GLY A 263 2.75 9.53 -8.62
CA GLY A 263 2.44 8.31 -9.39
C GLY A 263 2.80 7.06 -8.61
N LYS A 264 1.79 6.33 -8.21
CA LYS A 264 1.75 5.33 -7.17
C LYS A 264 2.20 3.97 -7.67
N LEU A 265 3.49 3.76 -7.76
CA LEU A 265 4.06 2.43 -7.60
C LEU A 265 4.61 2.37 -6.17
N ILE A 266 3.79 1.90 -5.25
CA ILE A 266 4.22 1.58 -3.88
C ILE A 266 5.06 0.29 -3.97
N VAL A 267 6.25 0.39 -4.56
CA VAL A 267 7.15 -0.75 -4.72
C VAL A 267 8.34 -0.66 -3.76
N ALA A 268 8.53 0.45 -3.06
CA ALA A 268 9.79 0.70 -2.35
C ALA A 268 9.71 0.73 -0.83
N GLY A 269 8.76 0.06 -0.20
CA GLY A 269 8.57 0.18 1.26
C GLY A 269 8.87 -1.06 2.11
N LEU A 270 8.98 -2.25 1.52
CA LEU A 270 8.96 -3.50 2.30
C LEU A 270 10.21 -3.77 3.12
N VAL A 271 11.39 -3.40 2.65
CA VAL A 271 12.63 -3.65 3.38
C VAL A 271 12.76 -2.78 4.64
N ALA A 272 12.15 -1.59 4.66
CA ALA A 272 12.11 -0.74 5.84
C ALA A 272 10.96 -1.09 6.80
N LEU A 273 9.91 -1.74 6.31
CA LEU A 273 8.69 -2.05 7.07
C LEU A 273 8.88 -3.11 8.17
N GLY A 274 9.61 -4.19 7.90
CA GLY A 274 9.84 -5.25 8.89
C GLY A 274 10.52 -4.75 10.18
N ALA A 275 11.39 -3.74 10.08
CA ALA A 275 12.02 -3.14 11.23
C ALA A 275 11.18 -2.03 11.90
N GLY A 276 10.39 -1.29 11.10
CA GLY A 276 9.57 -0.18 11.58
C GLY A 276 8.29 -0.63 12.28
N ILE A 277 7.59 -1.60 11.71
CA ILE A 277 6.35 -2.16 12.28
C ILE A 277 6.64 -2.85 13.62
N LYS A 278 7.73 -3.63 13.69
CA LYS A 278 8.17 -4.26 14.94
C LYS A 278 8.45 -3.25 16.06
N LYS A 279 8.93 -2.05 15.71
CA LYS A 279 9.16 -0.96 16.66
C LYS A 279 7.87 -0.24 17.07
N MET A 280 6.88 -0.14 16.16
CA MET A 280 5.60 0.53 16.41
C MET A 280 4.64 -0.31 17.27
N LEU A 281 4.59 -1.62 17.08
CA LEU A 281 3.71 -2.52 17.84
C LEU A 281 4.33 -2.96 19.19
N GLY A 282 5.66 -2.96 19.30
CA GLY A 282 6.41 -3.39 20.50
C GLY A 282 6.40 -2.41 21.68
N GLY A 283 5.67 -1.28 21.63
CA GLY A 283 5.62 -0.28 22.70
C GLY A 283 4.79 -0.66 23.94
N ARG A 284 4.10 -1.79 23.95
CA ARG A 284 3.35 -2.27 25.10
C ARG A 284 4.20 -3.19 25.97
N LYS A 285 5.06 -2.62 26.82
CA LYS A 285 5.66 -3.36 27.93
C LYS A 285 4.54 -3.80 28.87
N LYS A 286 4.37 -5.11 29.03
CA LYS A 286 3.73 -5.69 30.20
C LYS A 286 4.54 -5.31 31.43
N ASP A 287 3.98 -4.52 32.31
CA ASP A 287 4.41 -4.42 33.71
C ASP A 287 4.06 -5.76 34.38
N GLU A 288 4.99 -6.70 34.36
CA GLU A 288 4.96 -7.83 35.29
C GLU A 288 5.58 -7.34 36.59
N GLY A 289 4.70 -7.15 37.60
CA GLY A 289 5.08 -6.80 38.94
C GLY A 289 6.02 -7.85 39.54
N SER A 290 7.20 -7.42 39.90
CA SER A 290 8.13 -8.13 40.77
C SER A 290 7.54 -8.13 42.18
N GLY A 291 6.89 -9.23 42.54
CA GLY A 291 6.59 -9.54 43.93
C GLY A 291 7.84 -10.07 44.62
N ASP A 292 8.52 -9.18 45.31
CA ASP A 292 9.54 -9.53 46.29
C ASP A 292 8.89 -10.16 47.51
N THR A 293 9.11 -11.44 47.78
CA THR A 293 8.91 -12.01 49.12
C THR A 293 10.22 -12.56 49.66
N GLY A 294 10.94 -11.65 50.28
CA GLY A 294 12.03 -12.04 51.17
C GLY A 294 11.51 -12.80 52.38
N THR A 295 12.08 -13.97 52.62
CA THR A 295 12.02 -14.58 53.96
C THR A 295 13.41 -15.03 54.33
N ALA A 296 14.03 -14.23 55.16
CA ALA A 296 15.23 -14.60 55.91
C ALA A 296 14.86 -15.53 57.05
N ILE A 297 15.56 -16.64 57.21
CA ILE A 297 15.71 -17.35 58.47
C ILE A 297 17.15 -17.81 58.56
N ALA A 298 17.86 -17.28 59.53
CA ALA A 298 19.01 -17.89 60.17
C ALA A 298 18.50 -18.49 61.52
N PRO A 299 19.23 -19.36 62.23
CA PRO A 299 20.69 -19.39 62.47
C PRO A 299 21.38 -20.55 61.83
#